data_3ac673c8d58d1bc1a87c51a75a040ba1
#
_entry.id   3ac673c8d58d1bc1a87c51a75a040ba1
#
_cell.length_a   1.000
_cell.length_b   1.000
_cell.length_c   1.000
_cell.angle_alpha   90.00
_cell.angle_beta   90.00
_cell.angle_gamma   90.00
#
_symmetry.space_group_name_H-M   'P 1'
#
loop_
_entity.id
_entity.type
_entity.pdbx_description
1 polymer ?
#
loop_
_entity_poly.entity_id
_entity_poly.type
_entity_poly.pdbx_seq_one_letter_code
_entity_poly.pdbx_strand_id
1 'polypeptide(L)'
;MAELTTTDRLQPSLLDRLTDDEPRARQESRDRRVMTMRALRDAVLRDLSWLLNAGSRPLSDELWSSPLVARSVINFGMPDLAGLTSTSVSGEKLEEMVLAAIRAFEPRVVSRTLGVRGVEASEHDGQAVISLEIEGDILPLPMPEALLVRTSLDLETGRCELTEGKGA
;
A
#
# COMPACT_ATOMS: atom_id res chain seq x y z
N MET A 1 -13.93 13.41 31.22
CA MET A 1 -13.35 12.79 30.02
C MET A 1 -12.06 13.55 29.72
N ALA A 2 -10.92 12.88 29.69
CA ALA A 2 -9.66 13.53 29.32
C ALA A 2 -9.72 13.99 27.86
N GLU A 3 -9.47 15.27 27.59
CA GLU A 3 -9.31 15.74 26.21
C GLU A 3 -8.03 15.11 25.64
N LEU A 4 -8.17 14.44 24.48
CA LEU A 4 -7.02 13.91 23.74
C LEU A 4 -6.09 15.05 23.39
N THR A 5 -4.80 14.90 23.69
CA THR A 5 -3.78 15.88 23.30
C THR A 5 -3.65 15.92 21.77
N THR A 6 -3.06 16.99 21.23
CA THR A 6 -2.87 17.13 19.77
C THR A 6 -2.05 15.98 19.17
N THR A 7 -1.22 15.33 19.99
CA THR A 7 -0.38 14.18 19.64
C THR A 7 -1.17 12.88 19.55
N ASP A 8 -2.33 12.80 20.23
CA ASP A 8 -3.19 11.61 20.24
C ASP A 8 -4.24 11.61 19.12
N ARG A 9 -4.27 12.67 18.31
CA ARG A 9 -5.21 12.80 17.19
C ARG A 9 -4.57 12.34 15.90
N LEU A 10 -5.26 11.47 15.19
CA LEU A 10 -4.85 11.04 13.86
C LEU A 10 -4.85 12.25 12.91
N GLN A 11 -3.68 12.56 12.35
CA GLN A 11 -3.55 13.64 11.39
C GLN A 11 -3.58 13.07 9.96
N PRO A 12 -4.35 13.68 9.05
CA PRO A 12 -4.34 13.31 7.64
C PRO A 12 -2.94 13.47 7.03
N SER A 13 -2.61 12.65 6.05
CA SER A 13 -1.40 12.83 5.24
C SER A 13 -1.42 14.18 4.52
N LEU A 14 -0.27 14.60 3.99
CA LEU A 14 -0.21 15.87 3.26
C LEU A 14 -1.17 15.89 2.06
N LEU A 15 -1.26 14.78 1.34
CA LEU A 15 -2.15 14.65 0.20
C LEU A 15 -3.63 14.77 0.62
N ASP A 16 -4.03 14.08 1.69
CA ASP A 16 -5.41 14.15 2.21
C ASP A 16 -5.77 15.57 2.66
N ARG A 17 -4.79 16.33 3.17
CA ARG A 17 -4.99 17.73 3.56
C ARG A 17 -5.08 18.69 2.39
N LEU A 18 -4.49 18.33 1.25
CA LEU A 18 -4.53 19.13 0.02
C LEU A 18 -5.73 18.77 -0.86
N THR A 19 -6.37 17.64 -0.59
CA THR A 19 -7.59 17.21 -1.28
C THR A 19 -8.78 17.86 -0.60
N ASP A 20 -9.56 18.64 -1.38
CA ASP A 20 -10.78 19.28 -0.93
C ASP A 20 -11.99 18.55 -1.53
N ASP A 21 -12.67 17.77 -0.70
CA ASP A 21 -13.86 17.00 -1.11
C ASP A 21 -15.13 17.89 -1.21
N GLU A 22 -15.09 19.11 -0.65
CA GLU A 22 -16.22 20.05 -0.66
C GLU A 22 -15.81 21.46 -1.09
N PRO A 23 -15.35 21.67 -2.35
CA PRO A 23 -14.81 22.96 -2.81
C PRO A 23 -15.80 24.13 -2.77
N ARG A 24 -17.07 23.85 -2.52
CA ARG A 24 -18.13 24.88 -2.35
C ARG A 24 -18.35 25.29 -0.89
N ALA A 25 -17.82 24.55 0.06
CA ALA A 25 -17.95 24.87 1.48
C ALA A 25 -16.95 25.98 1.86
N ARG A 26 -17.44 27.12 2.35
CA ARG A 26 -16.59 28.27 2.74
C ARG A 26 -15.92 28.12 4.10
N GLN A 27 -16.34 27.16 4.90
CA GLN A 27 -15.76 26.89 6.23
C GLN A 27 -15.64 25.39 6.45
N GLU A 28 -14.43 24.96 6.77
CA GLU A 28 -14.18 23.61 7.27
C GLU A 28 -14.52 23.51 8.76
N SER A 29 -15.24 22.45 9.13
CA SER A 29 -15.44 22.09 10.53
C SER A 29 -14.10 21.74 11.18
N ARG A 30 -13.90 22.14 12.44
CA ARG A 30 -12.71 21.75 13.23
C ARG A 30 -12.58 20.24 13.38
N ASP A 31 -13.67 19.51 13.33
CA ASP A 31 -13.72 18.05 13.44
C ASP A 31 -13.13 17.34 12.21
N ARG A 32 -13.13 17.98 11.04
CA ARG A 32 -12.50 17.46 9.81
C ARG A 32 -10.96 17.45 9.83
N ARG A 33 -10.35 18.18 10.76
CA ARG A 33 -8.90 18.18 10.93
C ARG A 33 -8.39 16.92 11.63
N VAL A 34 -9.28 16.08 12.13
CA VAL A 34 -8.96 14.81 12.78
C VAL A 34 -9.45 13.68 11.87
N MET A 35 -8.52 12.86 11.43
CA MET A 35 -8.84 11.70 10.61
C MET A 35 -9.52 10.63 11.45
N THR A 36 -10.60 10.04 10.93
CA THR A 36 -11.20 8.84 11.54
C THR A 36 -10.36 7.60 11.20
N MET A 37 -10.48 6.53 11.98
CA MET A 37 -9.82 5.26 11.67
C MET A 37 -10.20 4.73 10.29
N ARG A 38 -11.48 4.82 9.95
CA ARG A 38 -11.97 4.44 8.62
C ARG A 38 -11.29 5.25 7.52
N ALA A 39 -11.23 6.57 7.66
CA ALA A 39 -10.57 7.43 6.68
C ALA A 39 -9.06 7.14 6.57
N LEU A 40 -8.38 6.83 7.68
CA LEU A 40 -6.98 6.39 7.66
C LEU A 40 -6.82 5.08 6.89
N ARG A 41 -7.69 4.11 7.14
CA ARG A 41 -7.68 2.82 6.45
C ARG A 41 -7.92 3.00 4.94
N ASP A 42 -8.94 3.77 4.57
CA ASP A 42 -9.26 4.08 3.17
C ASP A 42 -8.06 4.78 2.48
N ALA A 43 -7.38 5.70 3.17
CA ALA A 43 -6.18 6.36 2.66
C ALA A 43 -5.01 5.38 2.48
N VAL A 44 -4.78 4.46 3.42
CA VAL A 44 -3.74 3.42 3.30
C VAL A 44 -4.05 2.49 2.13
N LEU A 45 -5.30 2.05 1.97
CA LEU A 45 -5.70 1.19 0.84
C LEU A 45 -5.51 1.88 -0.50
N ARG A 46 -5.89 3.14 -0.61
CA ARG A 46 -5.65 3.97 -1.81
C ARG A 46 -4.16 4.07 -2.13
N ASP A 47 -3.34 4.40 -1.14
CA ASP A 47 -1.90 4.62 -1.32
C ASP A 47 -1.17 3.30 -1.62
N LEU A 48 -1.60 2.17 -1.03
CA LEU A 48 -1.15 0.82 -1.41
C LEU A 48 -1.54 0.49 -2.85
N SER A 49 -2.75 0.84 -3.28
CA SER A 49 -3.17 0.65 -4.67
C SER A 49 -2.28 1.43 -5.64
N TRP A 50 -1.92 2.65 -5.32
CA TRP A 50 -0.99 3.43 -6.14
C TRP A 50 0.42 2.84 -6.13
N LEU A 51 0.91 2.42 -4.97
CA LEU A 51 2.24 1.82 -4.82
C LEU A 51 2.39 0.55 -5.67
N LEU A 52 1.40 -0.33 -5.61
CA LEU A 52 1.45 -1.61 -6.31
C LEU A 52 1.19 -1.50 -7.83
N ASN A 53 0.63 -0.37 -8.28
CA ASN A 53 0.39 -0.07 -9.70
C ASN A 53 1.39 0.94 -10.29
N ALA A 54 2.31 1.47 -9.49
CA ALA A 54 3.38 2.34 -9.97
C ALA A 54 4.60 1.50 -10.36
N GLY A 55 5.21 1.80 -11.50
CA GLY A 55 6.44 1.13 -11.94
C GLY A 55 7.69 1.79 -11.35
N SER A 56 8.50 1.02 -10.61
CA SER A 56 9.84 1.44 -10.20
C SER A 56 10.89 1.08 -11.26
N ARG A 57 12.03 1.76 -11.21
CA ARG A 57 13.13 1.45 -12.13
C ARG A 57 13.95 0.24 -11.68
N PRO A 58 14.52 -0.53 -12.62
CA PRO A 58 15.41 -1.64 -12.29
C PRO A 58 16.63 -1.16 -11.50
N LEU A 59 17.02 -1.89 -10.47
CA LEU A 59 18.23 -1.60 -9.67
C LEU A 59 19.56 -1.83 -10.42
N SER A 60 19.51 -2.34 -11.66
CA SER A 60 20.68 -2.56 -12.52
C SER A 60 21.28 -1.29 -13.11
N ASP A 61 20.59 -0.17 -13.06
CA ASP A 61 21.10 1.13 -13.47
C ASP A 61 22.04 1.66 -12.37
N GLU A 62 23.23 2.15 -12.75
CA GLU A 62 24.24 2.67 -11.80
C GLU A 62 23.67 3.77 -10.89
N LEU A 63 22.77 4.61 -11.43
CA LEU A 63 22.11 5.68 -10.67
C LEU A 63 21.23 5.11 -9.54
N TRP A 64 20.64 3.95 -9.75
CA TRP A 64 19.69 3.31 -8.84
C TRP A 64 20.34 2.27 -7.93
N SER A 65 21.62 1.98 -8.11
CA SER A 65 22.39 1.09 -7.24
C SER A 65 22.67 1.70 -5.85
N SER A 66 22.49 3.02 -5.71
CA SER A 66 22.59 3.69 -4.40
C SER A 66 21.41 3.33 -3.51
N PRO A 67 21.63 2.81 -2.28
CA PRO A 67 20.55 2.43 -1.37
C PRO A 67 19.59 3.57 -1.01
N LEU A 68 20.09 4.81 -0.97
CA LEU A 68 19.26 5.99 -0.68
C LEU A 68 18.37 6.34 -1.86
N VAL A 69 18.85 6.21 -3.10
CA VAL A 69 18.06 6.45 -4.30
C VAL A 69 17.02 5.37 -4.48
N ALA A 70 17.38 4.10 -4.30
CA ALA A 70 16.48 2.96 -4.40
C ALA A 70 15.27 3.04 -3.45
N ARG A 71 15.44 3.69 -2.29
CA ARG A 71 14.39 3.86 -1.26
C ARG A 71 13.77 5.26 -1.26
N SER A 72 14.13 6.11 -2.22
CA SER A 72 13.56 7.45 -2.33
C SER A 72 12.26 7.45 -3.13
N VAL A 73 11.47 8.52 -2.99
CA VAL A 73 10.21 8.70 -3.74
C VAL A 73 10.39 8.70 -5.27
N ILE A 74 11.62 8.91 -5.75
CA ILE A 74 11.93 8.85 -7.19
C ILE A 74 11.81 7.41 -7.71
N ASN A 75 12.00 6.42 -6.85
CA ASN A 75 11.86 4.99 -7.17
C ASN A 75 10.59 4.39 -6.55
N PHE A 76 9.55 5.22 -6.31
CA PHE A 76 8.27 4.76 -5.79
C PHE A 76 7.62 3.76 -6.75
N GLY A 77 7.17 2.62 -6.22
CA GLY A 77 6.47 1.60 -6.99
C GLY A 77 7.06 0.21 -6.87
N MET A 78 6.52 -0.68 -7.69
CA MET A 78 6.95 -2.06 -7.86
C MET A 78 7.85 -2.20 -9.09
N PRO A 79 8.81 -3.12 -9.08
CA PRO A 79 9.49 -3.51 -10.33
C PRO A 79 8.49 -3.93 -11.39
N ASP A 80 8.80 -3.67 -12.65
CA ASP A 80 7.92 -4.05 -13.77
C ASP A 80 7.73 -5.58 -13.78
N LEU A 81 6.49 -5.99 -13.63
CA LEU A 81 6.06 -7.37 -13.60
C LEU A 81 5.39 -7.79 -14.92
N ALA A 82 5.17 -6.85 -15.83
CA ALA A 82 4.53 -7.12 -17.11
C ALA A 82 5.41 -8.06 -17.98
N GLY A 83 4.78 -9.09 -18.52
CA GLY A 83 5.47 -10.08 -19.35
C GLY A 83 6.29 -11.12 -18.58
N LEU A 84 6.25 -11.11 -17.25
CA LEU A 84 6.80 -12.20 -16.45
C LEU A 84 5.85 -13.40 -16.53
N THR A 85 6.41 -14.57 -16.88
CA THR A 85 5.62 -15.81 -16.86
C THR A 85 5.60 -16.37 -15.44
N SER A 86 4.55 -17.11 -15.09
CA SER A 86 4.43 -17.83 -13.81
C SER A 86 5.61 -18.77 -13.52
N THR A 87 6.38 -19.13 -14.55
CA THR A 87 7.61 -19.94 -14.45
C THR A 87 8.86 -19.10 -14.22
N SER A 88 8.83 -17.79 -14.52
CA SER A 88 10.00 -16.90 -14.41
C SER A 88 10.12 -16.19 -13.07
N VAL A 89 9.01 -16.05 -12.34
CA VAL A 89 9.00 -15.47 -10.99
C VAL A 89 8.37 -16.46 -10.04
N SER A 90 9.17 -16.91 -9.06
CA SER A 90 8.61 -17.71 -7.96
C SER A 90 7.67 -16.84 -7.11
N GLY A 91 6.60 -17.45 -6.59
CA GLY A 91 5.68 -16.75 -5.68
C GLY A 91 6.42 -16.08 -4.52
N GLU A 92 7.43 -16.75 -3.95
CA GLU A 92 8.27 -16.21 -2.88
C GLU A 92 8.97 -14.90 -3.28
N LYS A 93 9.50 -14.83 -4.50
CA LYS A 93 10.16 -13.60 -4.97
C LYS A 93 9.18 -12.44 -5.15
N LEU A 94 7.98 -12.73 -5.61
CA LEU A 94 6.91 -11.73 -5.71
C LEU A 94 6.48 -11.23 -4.33
N GLU A 95 6.33 -12.13 -3.35
CA GLU A 95 6.05 -11.79 -1.95
C GLU A 95 7.13 -10.87 -1.37
N GLU A 96 8.40 -11.21 -1.58
CA GLU A 96 9.55 -10.39 -1.14
C GLU A 96 9.54 -8.98 -1.78
N MET A 97 9.22 -8.88 -3.08
CA MET A 97 9.16 -7.61 -3.80
C MET A 97 8.03 -6.71 -3.26
N VAL A 98 6.83 -7.25 -3.08
CA VAL A 98 5.69 -6.54 -2.49
C VAL A 98 6.01 -6.11 -1.06
N LEU A 99 6.55 -7.01 -0.26
CA LEU A 99 6.95 -6.75 1.13
C LEU A 99 7.99 -5.61 1.22
N ALA A 100 9.00 -5.63 0.34
CA ALA A 100 10.03 -4.60 0.28
C ALA A 100 9.46 -3.24 -0.13
N ALA A 101 8.57 -3.20 -1.12
CA ALA A 101 7.93 -1.98 -1.57
C ALA A 101 7.07 -1.34 -0.45
N ILE A 102 6.22 -2.13 0.21
CA ILE A 102 5.37 -1.63 1.30
C ILE A 102 6.23 -1.12 2.47
N ARG A 103 7.27 -1.86 2.86
CA ARG A 103 8.20 -1.42 3.93
C ARG A 103 8.94 -0.12 3.61
N ALA A 104 9.23 0.11 2.33
CA ALA A 104 9.96 1.30 1.90
C ALA A 104 9.06 2.55 1.81
N PHE A 105 7.81 2.38 1.40
CA PHE A 105 6.97 3.49 0.95
C PHE A 105 5.68 3.68 1.73
N GLU A 106 5.26 2.71 2.58
CA GLU A 106 4.07 2.85 3.42
C GLU A 106 4.41 2.78 4.92
N PRO A 107 4.88 3.90 5.50
CA PRO A 107 5.32 3.93 6.90
C PRO A 107 4.19 3.78 7.92
N ARG A 108 2.93 3.92 7.50
CA ARG A 108 1.75 3.73 8.37
C ARG A 108 1.48 2.26 8.67
N VAL A 109 1.99 1.34 7.84
CA VAL A 109 1.92 -0.09 8.10
C VAL A 109 3.12 -0.52 8.95
N VAL A 110 2.84 -1.22 10.04
CA VAL A 110 3.86 -1.66 11.01
C VAL A 110 4.73 -2.74 10.39
N SER A 111 5.97 -2.41 10.05
CA SER A 111 6.91 -3.33 9.35
C SER A 111 7.12 -4.68 10.04
N ARG A 112 7.00 -4.76 11.38
CA ARG A 112 7.19 -5.99 12.16
C ARG A 112 6.01 -6.96 12.07
N THR A 113 4.79 -6.46 11.80
CA THR A 113 3.58 -7.27 11.66
C THR A 113 3.22 -7.50 10.21
N LEU A 114 3.89 -6.78 9.28
CA LEU A 114 3.63 -6.88 7.85
C LEU A 114 4.09 -8.24 7.32
N GLY A 115 3.15 -9.00 6.79
CA GLY A 115 3.33 -10.25 6.06
C GLY A 115 2.68 -10.16 4.67
N VAL A 116 3.28 -10.83 3.71
CA VAL A 116 2.73 -11.02 2.36
C VAL A 116 2.81 -12.50 2.04
N ARG A 117 1.71 -13.07 1.57
CA ARG A 117 1.63 -14.50 1.21
C ARG A 117 0.91 -14.68 -0.11
N GLY A 118 1.44 -15.55 -0.97
CA GLY A 118 0.73 -16.05 -2.14
C GLY A 118 -0.39 -16.99 -1.70
N VAL A 119 -1.60 -16.73 -2.20
CA VAL A 119 -2.78 -17.56 -1.87
C VAL A 119 -3.05 -18.56 -2.98
N GLU A 120 -3.08 -18.13 -4.22
CA GLU A 120 -3.33 -18.97 -5.38
C GLU A 120 -2.80 -18.34 -6.67
N ALA A 121 -2.28 -19.19 -7.56
CA ALA A 121 -2.15 -18.85 -8.96
C ALA A 121 -3.36 -19.45 -9.68
N SER A 122 -4.17 -18.61 -10.28
CA SER A 122 -5.35 -19.01 -11.03
C SER A 122 -5.31 -18.48 -12.47
N GLU A 123 -5.97 -19.17 -13.35
CA GLU A 123 -6.18 -18.68 -14.71
C GLU A 123 -7.62 -18.14 -14.79
N HIS A 124 -7.77 -16.86 -15.06
CA HIS A 124 -9.06 -16.21 -15.20
C HIS A 124 -9.17 -15.62 -16.61
N ASP A 125 -10.16 -16.06 -17.39
CA ASP A 125 -10.37 -15.67 -18.79
C ASP A 125 -9.12 -15.84 -19.70
N GLY A 126 -8.29 -16.88 -19.43
CA GLY A 126 -7.05 -17.12 -20.17
C GLY A 126 -5.86 -16.27 -19.72
N GLN A 127 -6.02 -15.47 -18.67
CA GLN A 127 -4.95 -14.65 -18.08
C GLN A 127 -4.41 -15.27 -16.79
N ALA A 128 -3.11 -15.29 -16.65
CA ALA A 128 -2.46 -15.76 -15.43
C ALA A 128 -2.56 -14.69 -14.33
N VAL A 129 -3.35 -14.98 -13.29
CA VAL A 129 -3.56 -14.10 -12.15
C VAL A 129 -2.93 -14.72 -10.90
N ILE A 130 -2.11 -13.96 -10.19
CA ILE A 130 -1.59 -14.34 -8.89
C ILE A 130 -2.33 -13.56 -7.81
N SER A 131 -2.92 -14.28 -6.87
CA SER A 131 -3.54 -13.69 -5.69
C SER A 131 -2.55 -13.65 -4.54
N LEU A 132 -2.40 -12.46 -3.92
CA LEU A 132 -1.58 -12.27 -2.74
C LEU A 132 -2.47 -11.78 -1.59
N GLU A 133 -2.12 -12.19 -0.40
CA GLU A 133 -2.72 -11.68 0.85
C GLU A 133 -1.68 -10.86 1.61
N ILE A 134 -2.02 -9.62 1.90
CA ILE A 134 -1.20 -8.68 2.65
C ILE A 134 -1.85 -8.51 4.01
N GLU A 135 -1.14 -8.85 5.06
CA GLU A 135 -1.60 -8.70 6.44
C GLU A 135 -0.64 -7.82 7.23
N GLY A 136 -1.15 -7.09 8.20
CA GLY A 136 -0.33 -6.24 9.07
C GLY A 136 -1.19 -5.39 10.00
N ASP A 137 -0.54 -4.52 10.73
CA ASP A 137 -1.21 -3.53 11.57
C ASP A 137 -0.98 -2.14 10.99
N ILE A 138 -2.00 -1.32 10.99
CA ILE A 138 -1.87 0.12 10.77
C ILE A 138 -1.54 0.75 12.11
N LEU A 139 -0.60 1.68 12.12
CA LEU A 139 -0.25 2.48 13.30
C LEU A 139 -1.25 3.62 13.50
N PRO A 140 -2.28 3.47 14.34
CA PRO A 140 -2.88 4.59 15.00
C PRO A 140 -2.44 4.62 16.45
N LEU A 141 -2.23 5.77 17.01
CA LEU A 141 -2.28 5.95 18.44
C LEU A 141 -3.75 6.14 18.85
N PRO A 142 -4.29 5.46 19.86
CA PRO A 142 -3.56 4.67 20.85
C PRO A 142 -3.56 3.15 20.63
N MET A 143 -4.24 2.62 19.60
CA MET A 143 -4.30 1.17 19.36
C MET A 143 -4.06 0.83 17.89
N PRO A 144 -3.24 -0.19 17.60
CA PRO A 144 -3.06 -0.67 16.23
C PRO A 144 -4.37 -1.29 15.71
N GLU A 145 -4.67 -1.08 14.43
CA GLU A 145 -5.79 -1.71 13.74
C GLU A 145 -5.27 -2.71 12.71
N ALA A 146 -5.84 -3.91 12.75
CA ALA A 146 -5.46 -4.95 11.81
C ALA A 146 -5.86 -4.58 10.37
N LEU A 147 -4.92 -4.72 9.46
CA LEU A 147 -5.09 -4.57 8.03
C LEU A 147 -5.02 -5.96 7.39
N LEU A 148 -6.05 -6.33 6.65
CA LEU A 148 -6.04 -7.50 5.80
C LEU A 148 -6.50 -7.07 4.40
N VAL A 149 -5.63 -7.24 3.42
CA VAL A 149 -5.88 -6.88 2.03
C VAL A 149 -5.61 -8.09 1.16
N ARG A 150 -6.53 -8.41 0.27
CA ARG A 150 -6.30 -9.35 -0.81
C ARG A 150 -6.03 -8.59 -2.08
N THR A 151 -5.02 -9.01 -2.81
CA THR A 151 -4.67 -8.43 -4.09
C THR A 151 -4.75 -9.51 -5.17
N SER A 152 -5.16 -9.11 -6.37
CA SER A 152 -5.05 -9.92 -7.57
C SER A 152 -4.13 -9.20 -8.54
N LEU A 153 -3.05 -9.86 -8.93
CA LEU A 153 -2.07 -9.36 -9.87
C LEU A 153 -2.21 -10.07 -11.19
N ASP A 154 -2.54 -9.33 -12.23
CA ASP A 154 -2.52 -9.78 -13.61
C ASP A 154 -1.08 -9.71 -14.14
N LEU A 155 -0.51 -10.85 -14.52
CA LEU A 155 0.87 -10.94 -15.01
C LEU A 155 1.06 -10.43 -16.44
N GLU A 156 0.00 -10.32 -17.24
CA GLU A 156 0.11 -9.79 -18.60
C GLU A 156 0.19 -8.27 -18.59
N THR A 157 -0.69 -7.65 -17.82
CA THR A 157 -0.80 -6.19 -17.75
C THR A 157 0.03 -5.56 -16.62
N GLY A 158 0.47 -6.36 -15.66
CA GLY A 158 1.10 -5.90 -14.42
C GLY A 158 0.13 -5.17 -13.48
N ARG A 159 -1.17 -5.21 -13.75
CA ARG A 159 -2.18 -4.50 -12.97
C ARG A 159 -2.50 -5.25 -11.68
N CYS A 160 -2.49 -4.52 -10.58
CA CYS A 160 -2.84 -5.01 -9.26
C CYS A 160 -4.17 -4.42 -8.81
N GLU A 161 -5.14 -5.29 -8.53
CA GLU A 161 -6.42 -4.89 -7.92
C GLU A 161 -6.41 -5.26 -6.45
N LEU A 162 -6.83 -4.32 -5.59
CA LEU A 162 -6.90 -4.50 -4.15
C LEU A 162 -8.35 -4.65 -3.71
N THR A 163 -8.59 -5.65 -2.89
CA THR A 163 -9.87 -5.86 -2.21
C THR A 163 -9.63 -6.01 -0.71
N GLU A 164 -10.49 -5.39 0.08
CA GLU A 164 -10.42 -5.54 1.53
C GLU A 164 -10.78 -6.97 1.93
N GLY A 165 -9.85 -7.65 2.62
CA GLY A 165 -10.12 -8.96 3.20
C GLY A 165 -11.03 -8.81 4.42
N LYS A 166 -12.04 -9.68 4.54
CA LYS A 166 -12.78 -9.80 5.80
C LYS A 166 -11.89 -10.57 6.78
N GLY A 167 -11.47 -9.90 7.85
CA GLY A 167 -10.88 -10.58 8.98
C GLY A 167 -11.86 -11.65 9.52
N ALA A 168 -11.31 -12.79 9.83
CA ALA A 168 -12.07 -13.89 10.45
C ALA A 168 -12.45 -13.53 11.88
#